data_bae4d599c2e6c81f8de3c54ba5e6d21d
#
_entry.id   bae4d599c2e6c81f8de3c54ba5e6d21d
#
_cell.length_a   1.000
_cell.length_b   1.000
_cell.length_c   1.000
_cell.angle_alpha   90.00
_cell.angle_beta   90.00
_cell.angle_gamma   90.00
#
_symmetry.space_group_name_H-M   'P 1'
#
loop_
_entity.id
_entity.type
_entity.pdbx_description
1 polymer ?
#
loop_
_entity_poly.entity_id
_entity_poly.type
_entity_poly.pdbx_seq_one_letter_code
_entity_poly.pdbx_strand_id
1 'polypeptide(L)'
;MKAAPAKKPLIRIAVVESDPLRFVGFRALFDTESDFELISSTLPDISTLQSIDLVLLGNRNGQNLFDLMASLKASRPDLRIIVTGSGMDEETILKAIASGAKGYVDEAASPKEFVQAIRIVNSGSVWAPRRVLSMFIERVSSAPGRIFPAGRVTFTDREKEVLEMLVAGRSNKEIGSALGIEERTVKAHVAKLMRKVGVQNRIALSVHAITHSLVTAK
;
A
#
# COMPACT_ATOMS: atom_id res chain seq x y z
N MET A 1 12.23 28.14 -25.22
CA MET A 1 12.88 26.92 -24.70
C MET A 1 11.80 26.15 -23.93
N LYS A 2 11.34 24.98 -24.44
CA LYS A 2 10.45 24.09 -23.68
C LYS A 2 11.31 23.41 -22.61
N ALA A 3 10.95 23.58 -21.33
CA ALA A 3 11.60 22.87 -20.24
C ALA A 3 11.50 21.35 -20.51
N ALA A 4 12.61 20.65 -20.40
CA ALA A 4 12.64 19.20 -20.51
C ALA A 4 11.69 18.61 -19.44
N PRO A 5 10.88 17.58 -19.77
CA PRO A 5 9.97 16.98 -18.79
C PRO A 5 10.81 16.45 -17.61
N ALA A 6 10.45 16.86 -16.40
CA ALA A 6 11.09 16.39 -15.18
C ALA A 6 11.07 14.85 -15.18
N LYS A 7 12.24 14.21 -15.08
CA LYS A 7 12.40 12.77 -15.07
C LYS A 7 11.57 12.23 -13.88
N LYS A 8 10.58 11.38 -14.15
CA LYS A 8 9.78 10.75 -13.10
C LYS A 8 10.72 9.98 -12.14
N PRO A 9 10.48 10.02 -10.83
CA PRO A 9 11.30 9.25 -9.90
C PRO A 9 11.15 7.76 -10.22
N LEU A 10 12.28 7.06 -10.22
CA LEU A 10 12.35 5.62 -10.47
C LEU A 10 11.62 4.87 -9.36
N ILE A 11 10.75 3.93 -9.72
CA ILE A 11 10.04 3.04 -8.80
C ILE A 11 10.71 1.67 -8.87
N ARG A 12 11.30 1.25 -7.76
CA ARG A 12 12.01 -0.04 -7.64
C ARG A 12 11.07 -1.10 -7.11
N ILE A 13 10.83 -2.12 -7.92
CA ILE A 13 9.84 -3.16 -7.72
C ILE A 13 10.56 -4.50 -7.54
N ALA A 14 10.54 -5.06 -6.34
CA ALA A 14 10.98 -6.43 -6.14
C ALA A 14 9.85 -7.40 -6.52
N VAL A 15 10.17 -8.40 -7.29
CA VAL A 15 9.23 -9.46 -7.67
C VAL A 15 9.61 -10.74 -6.96
N VAL A 16 8.74 -11.20 -6.08
CA VAL A 16 8.86 -12.49 -5.37
C VAL A 16 7.93 -13.48 -6.02
N GLU A 17 8.50 -14.29 -6.87
CA GLU A 17 7.77 -15.27 -7.66
C GLU A 17 8.62 -16.55 -7.80
N SER A 18 7.97 -17.70 -7.65
CA SER A 18 8.65 -18.99 -7.80
C SER A 18 8.78 -19.45 -9.25
N ASP A 19 7.93 -18.93 -10.14
CA ASP A 19 7.95 -19.24 -11.56
C ASP A 19 8.77 -18.22 -12.34
N PRO A 20 9.93 -18.62 -12.93
CA PRO A 20 10.76 -17.72 -13.72
C PRO A 20 10.04 -17.13 -14.94
N LEU A 21 9.09 -17.85 -15.54
CA LEU A 21 8.34 -17.35 -16.70
C LEU A 21 7.48 -16.15 -16.34
N ARG A 22 6.95 -16.13 -15.11
CA ARG A 22 6.17 -15.00 -14.62
C ARG A 22 7.02 -13.75 -14.43
N PHE A 23 8.25 -13.91 -13.96
CA PHE A 23 9.18 -12.77 -13.89
C PHE A 23 9.46 -12.20 -15.29
N VAL A 24 9.69 -13.06 -16.29
CA VAL A 24 9.85 -12.63 -17.68
C VAL A 24 8.59 -11.93 -18.19
N GLY A 25 7.40 -12.44 -17.82
CA GLY A 25 6.12 -11.80 -18.14
C GLY A 25 6.00 -10.41 -17.55
N PHE A 26 6.30 -10.22 -16.26
CA PHE A 26 6.30 -8.90 -15.63
C PHE A 26 7.31 -7.96 -16.27
N ARG A 27 8.50 -8.45 -16.61
CA ARG A 27 9.51 -7.65 -17.29
C ARG A 27 9.01 -7.14 -18.63
N ALA A 28 8.44 -8.01 -19.46
CA ALA A 28 7.86 -7.63 -20.75
C ALA A 28 6.68 -6.65 -20.59
N LEU A 29 5.85 -6.85 -19.56
CA LEU A 29 4.70 -6.01 -19.26
C LEU A 29 5.09 -4.57 -18.90
N PHE A 30 6.23 -4.39 -18.24
CA PHE A 30 6.71 -3.07 -17.79
C PHE A 30 7.83 -2.49 -18.67
N ASP A 31 8.20 -3.14 -19.76
CA ASP A 31 9.31 -2.72 -20.63
C ASP A 31 9.13 -1.31 -21.22
N THR A 32 7.87 -0.88 -21.39
CA THR A 32 7.53 0.47 -21.88
C THR A 32 7.56 1.55 -20.79
N GLU A 33 7.66 1.16 -19.51
CA GLU A 33 7.60 2.09 -18.39
C GLU A 33 9.01 2.47 -17.93
N SER A 34 9.55 3.56 -18.48
CA SER A 34 10.91 4.02 -18.20
C SER A 34 11.19 4.45 -16.75
N ASP A 35 10.15 4.56 -15.94
CA ASP A 35 10.21 4.90 -14.52
C ASP A 35 10.07 3.67 -13.60
N PHE A 36 10.11 2.43 -14.16
CA PHE A 36 10.07 1.19 -13.38
C PHE A 36 11.41 0.44 -13.49
N GLU A 37 11.89 -0.06 -12.36
CA GLU A 37 13.02 -0.97 -12.26
C GLU A 37 12.58 -2.25 -11.57
N LEU A 38 12.59 -3.38 -12.30
CA LEU A 38 12.24 -4.69 -11.76
C LEU A 38 13.47 -5.41 -11.25
N ILE A 39 13.36 -5.94 -10.04
CA ILE A 39 14.40 -6.72 -9.37
C ILE A 39 13.81 -8.10 -9.07
N SER A 40 14.35 -9.15 -9.68
CA SER A 40 14.03 -10.52 -9.27
C SER A 40 14.62 -10.78 -7.89
N SER A 41 13.83 -11.25 -6.96
CA SER A 41 14.27 -11.43 -5.60
C SER A 41 13.64 -12.66 -4.96
N THR A 42 14.38 -13.26 -4.05
CA THR A 42 13.84 -14.25 -3.11
C THR A 42 13.47 -13.56 -1.80
N LEU A 43 12.69 -14.22 -0.96
CA LEU A 43 12.28 -13.66 0.33
C LEU A 43 13.45 -13.29 1.24
N PRO A 44 14.51 -14.13 1.40
CA PRO A 44 15.67 -13.76 2.18
C PRO A 44 16.37 -12.50 1.67
N ASP A 45 16.42 -12.32 0.35
CA ASP A 45 17.14 -11.20 -0.27
C ASP A 45 16.43 -9.87 -0.05
N ILE A 46 15.07 -9.85 0.03
CA ILE A 46 14.30 -8.61 0.23
C ILE A 46 14.69 -7.89 1.52
N SER A 47 15.04 -8.62 2.57
CA SER A 47 15.46 -8.04 3.85
C SER A 47 16.78 -7.26 3.72
N THR A 48 17.64 -7.64 2.78
CA THR A 48 18.96 -7.06 2.54
C THR A 48 18.97 -6.03 1.40
N LEU A 49 18.00 -6.09 0.46
CA LEU A 49 17.89 -5.15 -0.65
C LEU A 49 17.57 -3.75 -0.13
N GLN A 50 18.54 -2.85 -0.27
CA GLN A 50 18.31 -1.43 0.00
C GLN A 50 17.53 -0.79 -1.16
N SER A 51 16.69 0.19 -0.83
CA SER A 51 16.00 1.04 -1.83
C SER A 51 14.93 0.34 -2.68
N ILE A 52 14.12 -0.55 -2.10
CA ILE A 52 12.90 -1.06 -2.75
C ILE A 52 11.71 -0.21 -2.32
N ASP A 53 10.85 0.19 -3.27
CA ASP A 53 9.64 0.96 -3.04
C ASP A 53 8.44 0.06 -2.77
N LEU A 54 8.33 -1.08 -3.48
CA LEU A 54 7.27 -2.05 -3.31
C LEU A 54 7.68 -3.47 -3.74
N VAL A 55 6.89 -4.45 -3.29
CA VAL A 55 7.03 -5.86 -3.65
C VAL A 55 5.77 -6.34 -4.37
N LEU A 56 5.95 -7.01 -5.49
CA LEU A 56 4.94 -7.88 -6.09
C LEU A 56 5.13 -9.28 -5.50
N LEU A 57 4.15 -9.76 -4.76
CA LEU A 57 4.17 -11.05 -4.08
C LEU A 57 3.17 -12.00 -4.73
N GLY A 58 3.66 -13.02 -5.43
CA GLY A 58 2.82 -14.04 -6.05
C GLY A 58 2.20 -14.98 -5.02
N ASN A 59 0.92 -15.28 -5.16
CA ASN A 59 0.20 -16.19 -4.25
C ASN A 59 0.56 -17.69 -4.45
N ARG A 60 1.40 -18.01 -5.45
CA ARG A 60 1.74 -19.41 -5.80
C ARG A 60 3.12 -19.87 -5.31
N ASN A 61 3.73 -19.17 -4.36
CA ASN A 61 5.10 -19.47 -3.91
C ASN A 61 5.24 -20.74 -3.05
N GLY A 62 4.25 -21.62 -3.03
CA GLY A 62 4.30 -22.88 -2.26
C GLY A 62 4.33 -22.73 -0.74
N GLN A 63 4.37 -21.51 -0.25
CA GLN A 63 4.32 -21.11 1.15
C GLN A 63 3.01 -20.39 1.44
N ASN A 64 2.62 -20.36 2.71
CA ASN A 64 1.43 -19.61 3.09
C ASN A 64 1.65 -18.09 2.84
N LEU A 65 0.84 -17.51 1.98
CA LEU A 65 0.89 -16.08 1.63
C LEU A 65 0.95 -15.18 2.88
N PHE A 66 0.17 -15.52 3.91
CA PHE A 66 0.07 -14.70 5.12
C PHE A 66 1.33 -14.78 5.98
N ASP A 67 1.98 -15.95 6.05
CA ASP A 67 3.25 -16.12 6.77
C ASP A 67 4.37 -15.33 6.07
N LEU A 68 4.36 -15.35 4.72
CA LEU A 68 5.29 -14.55 3.92
C LEU A 68 5.09 -13.05 4.16
N MET A 69 3.85 -12.60 4.14
CA MET A 69 3.52 -11.19 4.41
C MET A 69 3.93 -10.79 5.84
N ALA A 70 3.67 -11.65 6.82
CA ALA A 70 4.05 -11.40 8.21
C ALA A 70 5.57 -11.27 8.36
N SER A 71 6.33 -12.18 7.74
CA SER A 71 7.80 -12.14 7.73
C SER A 71 8.34 -10.86 7.08
N LEU A 72 7.82 -10.48 5.91
CA LEU A 72 8.19 -9.25 5.23
C LEU A 72 7.87 -8.01 6.06
N LYS A 73 6.71 -7.97 6.70
CA LYS A 73 6.31 -6.86 7.56
C LYS A 73 7.09 -6.77 8.86
N ALA A 74 7.52 -7.89 9.42
CA ALA A 74 8.37 -7.92 10.60
C ALA A 74 9.76 -7.34 10.30
N SER A 75 10.34 -7.69 9.15
CA SER A 75 11.67 -7.20 8.74
C SER A 75 11.62 -5.76 8.18
N ARG A 76 10.56 -5.41 7.45
CA ARG A 76 10.38 -4.11 6.80
C ARG A 76 8.94 -3.60 6.92
N PRO A 77 8.58 -2.96 8.04
CA PRO A 77 7.21 -2.51 8.32
C PRO A 77 6.64 -1.54 7.27
N ASP A 78 7.50 -0.70 6.69
CA ASP A 78 7.11 0.32 5.71
C ASP A 78 7.00 -0.20 4.27
N LEU A 79 7.40 -1.47 4.04
CA LEU A 79 7.39 -2.07 2.71
C LEU A 79 5.95 -2.20 2.18
N ARG A 80 5.73 -1.72 0.96
CA ARG A 80 4.45 -1.85 0.28
C ARG A 80 4.39 -3.20 -0.43
N ILE A 81 3.34 -3.95 -0.17
CA ILE A 81 3.13 -5.27 -0.77
C ILE A 81 1.88 -5.19 -1.66
N ILE A 82 2.04 -5.59 -2.92
CA ILE A 82 0.95 -5.90 -3.83
C ILE A 82 0.93 -7.42 -3.98
N VAL A 83 -0.18 -8.04 -3.65
CA VAL A 83 -0.38 -9.48 -3.87
C VAL A 83 -0.86 -9.69 -5.30
N THR A 84 -0.30 -10.66 -5.98
CA THR A 84 -0.78 -11.10 -7.30
C THR A 84 -1.25 -12.55 -7.22
N GLY A 85 -2.35 -12.87 -7.88
CA GLY A 85 -2.90 -14.22 -7.88
C GLY A 85 -4.02 -14.36 -8.89
N SER A 86 -4.30 -15.59 -9.30
CA SER A 86 -5.38 -15.90 -10.24
C SER A 86 -6.61 -16.37 -9.48
N GLY A 87 -7.75 -15.71 -9.71
CA GLY A 87 -9.04 -16.13 -9.18
C GLY A 87 -9.12 -16.21 -7.66
N MET A 88 -8.40 -15.33 -6.94
CA MET A 88 -8.51 -15.26 -5.48
C MET A 88 -9.91 -14.78 -5.07
N ASP A 89 -10.52 -15.48 -4.11
CA ASP A 89 -11.80 -15.06 -3.56
C ASP A 89 -11.69 -13.76 -2.74
N GLU A 90 -12.81 -13.05 -2.65
CA GLU A 90 -12.87 -11.72 -2.01
C GLU A 90 -12.47 -11.76 -0.53
N GLU A 91 -12.78 -12.86 0.18
CA GLU A 91 -12.44 -13.02 1.59
C GLU A 91 -10.91 -13.16 1.79
N THR A 92 -10.26 -13.92 0.92
CA THR A 92 -8.79 -14.07 0.91
C THR A 92 -8.11 -12.75 0.57
N ILE A 93 -8.62 -12.01 -0.43
CA ILE A 93 -8.11 -10.66 -0.77
C ILE A 93 -8.32 -9.71 0.41
N LEU A 94 -9.50 -9.73 1.02
CA LEU A 94 -9.81 -8.92 2.19
C LEU A 94 -8.86 -9.21 3.36
N LYS A 95 -8.58 -10.48 3.62
CA LYS A 95 -7.63 -10.91 4.64
C LYS A 95 -6.20 -10.42 4.33
N ALA A 96 -5.79 -10.45 3.06
CA ALA A 96 -4.48 -9.92 2.65
C ALA A 96 -4.39 -8.40 2.90
N ILE A 97 -5.41 -7.62 2.53
CA ILE A 97 -5.46 -6.18 2.79
C ILE A 97 -5.47 -5.90 4.30
N ALA A 98 -6.25 -6.64 5.08
CA ALA A 98 -6.28 -6.52 6.54
C ALA A 98 -4.93 -6.85 7.18
N SER A 99 -4.17 -7.81 6.62
CA SER A 99 -2.82 -8.18 7.05
C SER A 99 -1.73 -7.22 6.55
N GLY A 100 -2.11 -6.12 5.89
CA GLY A 100 -1.19 -5.04 5.53
C GLY A 100 -0.74 -5.01 4.08
N ALA A 101 -1.30 -5.83 3.17
CA ALA A 101 -1.13 -5.61 1.74
C ALA A 101 -1.66 -4.23 1.36
N LYS A 102 -0.99 -3.58 0.42
CA LYS A 102 -1.40 -2.29 -0.14
C LYS A 102 -2.13 -2.44 -1.47
N GLY A 103 -2.13 -3.64 -2.03
CA GLY A 103 -2.87 -3.92 -3.24
C GLY A 103 -3.06 -5.40 -3.51
N TYR A 104 -4.05 -5.67 -4.34
CA TYR A 104 -4.25 -6.93 -5.03
C TYR A 104 -4.45 -6.66 -6.51
N VAL A 105 -3.80 -7.44 -7.36
CA VAL A 105 -3.99 -7.44 -8.79
C VAL A 105 -4.18 -8.88 -9.27
N ASP A 106 -5.26 -9.12 -9.99
CA ASP A 106 -5.48 -10.42 -10.63
C ASP A 106 -4.47 -10.64 -11.76
N GLU A 107 -4.01 -11.85 -11.93
CA GLU A 107 -3.05 -12.20 -12.98
C GLU A 107 -3.62 -12.02 -14.39
N ALA A 108 -4.94 -12.07 -14.54
CA ALA A 108 -5.63 -11.78 -15.80
C ALA A 108 -5.81 -10.27 -16.06
N ALA A 109 -5.38 -9.39 -15.13
CA ALA A 109 -5.48 -7.97 -15.32
C ALA A 109 -4.62 -7.47 -16.49
N SER A 110 -5.09 -6.41 -17.13
CA SER A 110 -4.37 -5.80 -18.24
C SER A 110 -3.04 -5.15 -17.79
N PRO A 111 -2.05 -4.99 -18.69
CA PRO A 111 -0.83 -4.24 -18.42
C PRO A 111 -1.09 -2.86 -17.81
N LYS A 112 -2.11 -2.16 -18.29
CA LYS A 112 -2.48 -0.82 -17.79
C LYS A 112 -2.94 -0.86 -16.34
N GLU A 113 -3.69 -1.88 -15.94
CA GLU A 113 -4.15 -2.06 -14.56
C GLU A 113 -2.98 -2.35 -13.62
N PHE A 114 -2.01 -3.19 -14.02
CA PHE A 114 -0.79 -3.43 -13.24
C PHE A 114 0.00 -2.14 -13.02
N VAL A 115 0.26 -1.37 -14.10
CA VAL A 115 0.96 -0.09 -14.02
C VAL A 115 0.21 0.88 -13.10
N GLN A 116 -1.10 0.97 -13.23
CA GLN A 116 -1.94 1.83 -12.40
C GLN A 116 -1.91 1.42 -10.93
N ALA A 117 -2.03 0.12 -10.64
CA ALA A 117 -1.96 -0.43 -9.28
C ALA A 117 -0.63 -0.07 -8.61
N ILE A 118 0.50 -0.28 -9.32
CA ILE A 118 1.83 0.06 -8.83
C ILE A 118 1.92 1.55 -8.49
N ARG A 119 1.49 2.43 -9.38
CA ARG A 119 1.54 3.89 -9.17
C ARG A 119 0.67 4.33 -8.00
N ILE A 120 -0.54 3.79 -7.89
CA ILE A 120 -1.48 4.09 -6.79
C ILE A 120 -0.91 3.60 -5.46
N VAL A 121 -0.38 2.38 -5.41
CA VAL A 121 0.24 1.85 -4.19
C VAL A 121 1.51 2.62 -3.84
N ASN A 122 2.32 2.99 -4.84
CA ASN A 122 3.51 3.81 -4.61
C ASN A 122 3.18 5.22 -4.11
N SER A 123 2.03 5.78 -4.46
CA SER A 123 1.56 7.05 -3.89
C SER A 123 1.05 6.94 -2.45
N GLY A 124 0.98 5.73 -1.88
CA GLY A 124 0.53 5.46 -0.52
C GLY A 124 -0.96 5.14 -0.39
N SER A 125 -1.66 4.98 -1.52
CA SER A 125 -3.07 4.55 -1.56
C SER A 125 -3.18 3.03 -1.62
N VAL A 126 -4.40 2.50 -1.60
CA VAL A 126 -4.67 1.05 -1.69
C VAL A 126 -5.34 0.75 -3.02
N TRP A 127 -4.93 -0.34 -3.66
CA TRP A 127 -5.51 -0.86 -4.88
C TRP A 127 -6.16 -2.23 -4.60
N ALA A 128 -7.48 -2.29 -4.65
CA ALA A 128 -8.22 -3.55 -4.50
C ALA A 128 -9.60 -3.44 -5.17
N PRO A 129 -10.27 -4.56 -5.48
CA PRO A 129 -11.64 -4.54 -5.98
C PRO A 129 -12.56 -3.74 -5.05
N ARG A 130 -13.45 -2.93 -5.63
CA ARG A 130 -14.36 -2.06 -4.86
C ARG A 130 -15.13 -2.82 -3.79
N ARG A 131 -15.60 -4.03 -4.12
CA ARG A 131 -16.36 -4.87 -3.20
C ARG A 131 -15.53 -5.26 -1.98
N VAL A 132 -14.28 -5.64 -2.18
CA VAL A 132 -13.35 -5.94 -1.08
C VAL A 132 -13.14 -4.72 -0.18
N LEU A 133 -12.97 -3.52 -0.77
CA LEU A 133 -12.85 -2.29 0.01
C LEU A 133 -14.12 -1.97 0.81
N SER A 134 -15.32 -2.17 0.22
CA SER A 134 -16.58 -2.01 0.93
C SER A 134 -16.71 -2.99 2.10
N MET A 135 -16.42 -4.28 1.88
CA MET A 135 -16.40 -5.30 2.94
C MET A 135 -15.40 -4.95 4.05
N PHE A 136 -14.23 -4.41 3.69
CA PHE A 136 -13.23 -3.97 4.67
C PHE A 136 -13.77 -2.83 5.55
N ILE A 137 -14.38 -1.82 4.93
CA ILE A 137 -15.00 -0.68 5.64
C ILE A 137 -16.12 -1.17 6.57
N GLU A 138 -17.03 -2.01 6.07
CA GLU A 138 -18.12 -2.58 6.88
C GLU A 138 -17.58 -3.35 8.08
N ARG A 139 -16.57 -4.21 7.87
CA ARG A 139 -15.96 -5.01 8.94
C ARG A 139 -15.27 -4.16 10.00
N VAL A 140 -14.56 -3.10 9.58
CA VAL A 140 -13.93 -2.14 10.50
C VAL A 140 -15.01 -1.33 11.26
N SER A 141 -16.07 -0.91 10.58
CA SER A 141 -17.15 -0.13 11.18
C SER A 141 -18.03 -0.95 12.14
N SER A 142 -18.23 -2.24 11.85
CA SER A 142 -19.09 -3.15 12.63
C SER A 142 -18.40 -3.76 13.85
N ALA A 143 -17.08 -3.58 14.01
CA ALA A 143 -16.29 -4.12 15.13
C ALA A 143 -15.84 -3.00 16.08
N PRO A 144 -16.75 -2.34 16.80
CA PRO A 144 -16.38 -1.33 17.78
C PRO A 144 -15.58 -1.98 18.91
N GLY A 145 -14.34 -1.55 19.09
CA GLY A 145 -13.48 -1.90 20.22
C GLY A 145 -12.48 -3.04 20.01
N ARG A 146 -12.50 -3.78 18.89
CA ARG A 146 -11.55 -4.89 18.69
C ARG A 146 -10.28 -4.54 17.90
N ILE A 147 -10.27 -3.43 17.18
CA ILE A 147 -9.14 -3.06 16.32
C ILE A 147 -8.26 -1.98 16.95
N PHE A 148 -8.77 -1.26 17.97
CA PHE A 148 -8.10 -0.08 18.48
C PHE A 148 -8.14 -0.03 20.02
N PRO A 149 -7.00 0.09 20.70
CA PRO A 149 -7.00 0.34 22.12
C PRO A 149 -7.68 1.68 22.41
N ALA A 150 -8.66 1.67 23.31
CA ALA A 150 -9.39 2.85 23.79
C ALA A 150 -8.48 3.72 24.69
N GLY A 151 -7.36 4.18 24.17
CA GLY A 151 -6.53 5.21 24.79
C GLY A 151 -6.80 6.55 24.12
N ARG A 152 -6.81 7.64 24.89
CA ARG A 152 -6.82 9.00 24.33
C ARG A 152 -5.58 9.19 23.47
N VAL A 153 -5.70 8.94 22.16
CA VAL A 153 -4.61 9.24 21.21
C VAL A 153 -4.59 10.74 21.02
N THR A 154 -3.51 11.38 21.47
CA THR A 154 -3.30 12.82 21.23
C THR A 154 -2.54 12.99 19.93
N PHE A 155 -3.08 13.83 19.05
CA PHE A 155 -2.43 14.22 17.80
C PHE A 155 -1.87 15.62 17.92
N THR A 156 -0.69 15.85 17.36
CA THR A 156 -0.19 17.21 17.14
C THR A 156 -1.03 17.91 16.06
N ASP A 157 -1.00 19.22 15.98
CA ASP A 157 -1.76 19.96 14.97
C ASP A 157 -1.38 19.52 13.56
N ARG A 158 -0.09 19.28 13.32
CA ARG A 158 0.39 18.77 12.04
C ARG A 158 -0.12 17.36 11.71
N GLU A 159 -0.23 16.49 12.69
CA GLU A 159 -0.84 15.16 12.54
C GLU A 159 -2.33 15.24 12.22
N LYS A 160 -3.05 16.20 12.81
CA LYS A 160 -4.46 16.46 12.51
C LYS A 160 -4.65 16.95 11.08
N GLU A 161 -3.87 17.94 10.63
CA GLU A 161 -3.92 18.45 9.26
C GLU A 161 -3.70 17.33 8.24
N VAL A 162 -2.69 16.48 8.46
CA VAL A 162 -2.44 15.32 7.59
C VAL A 162 -3.61 14.34 7.63
N LEU A 163 -4.18 14.07 8.80
CA LEU A 163 -5.29 13.14 8.98
C LEU A 163 -6.57 13.63 8.30
N GLU A 164 -6.90 14.91 8.40
CA GLU A 164 -8.05 15.53 7.72
C GLU A 164 -7.97 15.38 6.21
N MET A 165 -6.80 15.71 5.62
CA MET A 165 -6.60 15.56 4.19
C MET A 165 -6.61 14.10 3.73
N LEU A 166 -6.11 13.21 4.58
CA LEU A 166 -6.13 11.78 4.34
C LEU A 166 -7.56 11.22 4.31
N VAL A 167 -8.41 11.65 5.25
CA VAL A 167 -9.84 11.32 5.30
C VAL A 167 -10.58 11.88 4.08
N ALA A 168 -10.20 13.08 3.61
CA ALA A 168 -10.71 13.65 2.37
C ALA A 168 -10.21 12.93 1.09
N GLY A 169 -9.47 11.82 1.23
CA GLY A 169 -9.05 10.97 0.11
C GLY A 169 -7.82 11.46 -0.65
N ARG A 170 -7.12 12.50 -0.17
CA ARG A 170 -5.96 13.07 -0.87
C ARG A 170 -4.76 12.13 -0.82
N SER A 171 -4.03 12.01 -1.93
CA SER A 171 -2.75 11.29 -2.01
C SER A 171 -1.66 11.97 -1.19
N ASN A 172 -0.59 11.25 -0.85
CA ASN A 172 0.54 11.85 -0.11
C ASN A 172 1.18 13.03 -0.86
N LYS A 173 1.20 12.99 -2.20
CA LYS A 173 1.69 14.08 -3.03
C LYS A 173 0.81 15.33 -2.90
N GLU A 174 -0.51 15.16 -2.96
CA GLU A 174 -1.48 16.27 -2.81
C GLU A 174 -1.43 16.86 -1.40
N ILE A 175 -1.31 16.02 -0.36
CA ILE A 175 -1.12 16.45 1.02
C ILE A 175 0.19 17.23 1.16
N GLY A 176 1.27 16.71 0.58
CA GLY A 176 2.58 17.40 0.60
C GLY A 176 2.53 18.78 -0.05
N SER A 177 1.91 18.85 -1.25
CA SER A 177 1.71 20.11 -1.96
C SER A 177 0.86 21.10 -1.17
N ALA A 178 -0.23 20.67 -0.56
CA ALA A 178 -1.13 21.51 0.22
C ALA A 178 -0.49 22.03 1.52
N LEU A 179 0.36 21.22 2.14
CA LEU A 179 1.01 21.52 3.42
C LEU A 179 2.43 22.10 3.29
N GLY A 180 2.95 22.25 2.06
CA GLY A 180 4.30 22.78 1.81
C GLY A 180 5.41 21.87 2.33
N ILE A 181 5.22 20.55 2.30
CA ILE A 181 6.21 19.54 2.75
C ILE A 181 6.42 18.48 1.68
N GLU A 182 7.56 17.81 1.75
CA GLU A 182 7.86 16.72 0.82
C GLU A 182 6.93 15.52 1.02
N GLU A 183 6.65 14.80 -0.07
CA GLU A 183 5.84 13.58 -0.03
C GLU A 183 6.38 12.53 0.95
N ARG A 184 7.72 12.40 1.07
CA ARG A 184 8.34 11.49 2.04
C ARG A 184 8.00 11.86 3.49
N THR A 185 7.89 13.15 3.79
CA THR A 185 7.50 13.65 5.12
C THR A 185 6.04 13.30 5.42
N VAL A 186 5.16 13.43 4.42
CA VAL A 186 3.77 12.99 4.55
C VAL A 186 3.69 11.47 4.81
N LYS A 187 4.47 10.66 4.07
CA LYS A 187 4.57 9.20 4.30
C LYS A 187 4.96 8.88 5.76
N ALA A 188 5.92 9.61 6.31
CA ALA A 188 6.35 9.45 7.70
C ALA A 188 5.23 9.83 8.70
N HIS A 189 4.51 10.93 8.47
CA HIS A 189 3.35 11.30 9.28
C HIS A 189 2.25 10.24 9.24
N VAL A 190 1.89 9.74 8.05
CA VAL A 190 0.87 8.69 7.89
C VAL A 190 1.30 7.41 8.60
N ALA A 191 2.55 6.98 8.47
CA ALA A 191 3.07 5.81 9.18
C ALA A 191 3.02 6.00 10.70
N LYS A 192 3.35 7.20 11.21
CA LYS A 192 3.26 7.53 12.62
C LYS A 192 1.81 7.54 13.13
N LEU A 193 0.88 8.09 12.36
CA LEU A 193 -0.55 8.08 12.64
C LEU A 193 -1.07 6.65 12.73
N MET A 194 -0.74 5.78 11.76
CA MET A 194 -1.13 4.38 11.79
C MET A 194 -0.62 3.66 13.03
N ARG A 195 0.65 3.88 13.43
CA ARG A 195 1.20 3.31 14.67
C ARG A 195 0.50 3.82 15.92
N LYS A 196 0.22 5.14 16.01
CA LYS A 196 -0.49 5.75 17.14
C LYS A 196 -1.90 5.18 17.33
N VAL A 197 -2.57 4.94 16.22
CA VAL A 197 -3.95 4.43 16.18
C VAL A 197 -3.99 2.90 16.25
N GLY A 198 -2.88 2.22 15.97
CA GLY A 198 -2.78 0.74 15.98
C GLY A 198 -3.37 0.08 14.73
N VAL A 199 -3.38 0.79 13.58
CA VAL A 199 -3.92 0.26 12.33
C VAL A 199 -2.83 -0.08 11.32
N GLN A 200 -3.12 -1.05 10.44
CA GLN A 200 -2.13 -1.59 9.50
C GLN A 200 -2.13 -0.93 8.13
N ASN A 201 -3.15 -0.16 7.79
CA ASN A 201 -3.23 0.49 6.49
C ASN A 201 -3.99 1.82 6.55
N ARG A 202 -3.85 2.59 5.45
CA ARG A 202 -4.42 3.93 5.29
C ARG A 202 -5.95 3.94 5.34
N ILE A 203 -6.60 2.90 4.79
CA ILE A 203 -8.07 2.82 4.79
C ILE A 203 -8.57 2.65 6.22
N ALA A 204 -7.96 1.73 6.97
CA ALA A 204 -8.27 1.53 8.38
C ALA A 204 -8.06 2.82 9.20
N LEU A 205 -7.00 3.60 8.90
CA LEU A 205 -6.77 4.89 9.54
C LEU A 205 -7.88 5.90 9.22
N SER A 206 -8.29 6.00 7.95
CA SER A 206 -9.39 6.90 7.54
C SER A 206 -10.70 6.52 8.19
N VAL A 207 -11.06 5.24 8.16
CA VAL A 207 -12.29 4.73 8.78
C VAL A 207 -12.28 4.98 10.29
N HIS A 208 -11.16 4.66 10.95
CA HIS A 208 -11.01 4.92 12.38
C HIS A 208 -11.19 6.41 12.71
N ALA A 209 -10.57 7.30 11.93
CA ALA A 209 -10.68 8.74 12.16
C ALA A 209 -12.13 9.25 12.04
N ILE A 210 -12.89 8.73 11.06
CA ILE A 210 -14.30 9.07 10.86
C ILE A 210 -15.15 8.48 12.01
N THR A 211 -15.02 7.20 12.31
CA THR A 211 -15.84 6.49 13.29
C THR A 211 -15.66 7.05 14.70
N HIS A 212 -14.46 7.52 15.04
CA HIS A 212 -14.16 8.07 16.37
C HIS A 212 -14.18 9.60 16.41
N SER A 213 -14.70 10.24 15.36
CA SER A 213 -14.80 11.72 15.25
C SER A 213 -13.49 12.45 15.56
N LEU A 214 -12.35 11.83 15.14
CA LEU A 214 -11.02 12.41 15.35
C LEU A 214 -10.76 13.62 14.43
N VAL A 215 -11.54 13.72 13.36
CA VAL A 215 -11.56 14.82 12.39
C VAL A 215 -12.99 15.07 11.98
N THR A 216 -13.34 16.34 11.75
CA THR A 216 -14.64 16.73 11.18
C THR A 216 -14.56 16.54 9.67
N ALA A 217 -15.34 15.61 9.13
CA ALA A 217 -15.54 15.54 7.68
C ALA A 217 -16.23 16.83 7.24
N LYS A 218 -15.53 17.68 6.48
CA LYS A 218 -16.11 18.83 5.79
C LYS A 218 -16.64 18.40 4.44
#